data_9ded1e9b564d31c3f0da27fe1290d941
#
_entry.id   9ded1e9b564d31c3f0da27fe1290d941
#
_cell.length_a   1.000
_cell.length_b   1.000
_cell.length_c   1.000
_cell.angle_alpha   90.00
_cell.angle_beta   90.00
_cell.angle_gamma   90.00
#
_symmetry.space_group_name_H-M   'P 1'
#
loop_
_entity.id
_entity.type
_entity.pdbx_description
1 polymer ?
#
loop_
_entity_poly.entity_id
_entity_poly.type
_entity_poly.pdbx_seq_one_letter_code
_entity_poly.pdbx_strand_id
1 'polypeptide(L)'
;MLRIAIQAKGRLSEESLALLREAGIEVDDTKRKFLSRSSSFPVEILYLRDDDIPQAVEQGVADLGIVGYNEVCERGGNVKVVDRLGFGACRISLAIPKAEDYPGLDYFNGKRIATSYPNILRGFLEKNGVSARINVIAGSVEIAPTVGMSDAIFDIVSSGGTLVSNGLKEVEKVVFSEAVLISGGNLSDEKTKLLEQIKFRFNAVRDSRGKKYLLMNIPDDRIEDAIQIVPAMRSPTVLPLAQSGWSSLHSVVDESVL
;
A
#
# COMPACT_ATOMS: atom_id res chain seq x y z
N MET A 1 1.90 -22.74 -12.10
CA MET A 1 2.69 -21.52 -11.76
C MET A 1 1.77 -20.34 -11.79
N LEU A 2 1.88 -19.42 -10.82
CA LEU A 2 1.05 -18.22 -10.66
C LEU A 2 1.83 -17.00 -11.14
N ARG A 3 1.19 -16.09 -11.91
CA ARG A 3 1.82 -14.85 -12.36
C ARG A 3 1.29 -13.66 -11.58
N ILE A 4 2.20 -12.87 -10.98
CA ILE A 4 1.86 -11.68 -10.21
C ILE A 4 2.41 -10.45 -10.95
N ALA A 5 1.55 -9.51 -11.34
CA ALA A 5 1.96 -8.23 -11.88
C ALA A 5 2.28 -7.26 -10.74
N ILE A 6 3.41 -6.56 -10.84
CA ILE A 6 3.81 -5.50 -9.90
C ILE A 6 4.30 -4.29 -10.69
N GLN A 7 4.35 -3.14 -10.03
CA GLN A 7 4.92 -1.94 -10.62
C GLN A 7 6.41 -2.14 -10.97
N ALA A 8 6.84 -1.69 -12.14
CA ALA A 8 8.20 -1.91 -12.63
C ALA A 8 9.26 -1.04 -11.93
N LYS A 9 8.87 0.11 -11.37
CA LYS A 9 9.78 1.08 -10.72
C LYS A 9 9.04 1.90 -9.67
N GLY A 10 9.78 2.45 -8.72
CA GLY A 10 9.25 3.34 -7.69
C GLY A 10 8.97 2.62 -6.38
N ARG A 11 8.50 3.40 -5.41
CA ARG A 11 8.34 2.97 -4.03
C ARG A 11 7.43 1.74 -3.88
N LEU A 12 6.31 1.72 -4.60
CA LEU A 12 5.38 0.58 -4.55
C LEU A 12 6.04 -0.72 -5.05
N SER A 13 6.90 -0.63 -6.07
CA SER A 13 7.70 -1.78 -6.56
C SER A 13 8.65 -2.31 -5.49
N GLU A 14 9.39 -1.40 -4.84
CA GLU A 14 10.37 -1.74 -3.79
C GLU A 14 9.69 -2.39 -2.59
N GLU A 15 8.58 -1.82 -2.12
CA GLU A 15 7.79 -2.35 -0.99
C GLU A 15 7.13 -3.70 -1.34
N SER A 16 6.67 -3.88 -2.60
CA SER A 16 6.12 -5.16 -3.07
C SER A 16 7.17 -6.26 -3.10
N LEU A 17 8.36 -5.97 -3.62
CA LEU A 17 9.47 -6.94 -3.65
C LEU A 17 9.97 -7.25 -2.24
N ALA A 18 9.99 -6.26 -1.34
CA ALA A 18 10.34 -6.47 0.07
C ALA A 18 9.34 -7.42 0.74
N LEU A 19 8.03 -7.20 0.55
CA LEU A 19 6.99 -8.08 1.09
C LEU A 19 7.13 -9.51 0.57
N LEU A 20 7.37 -9.69 -0.73
CA LEU A 20 7.59 -11.02 -1.33
C LEU A 20 8.80 -11.71 -0.69
N ARG A 21 9.91 -10.99 -0.55
CA ARG A 21 11.15 -11.53 0.06
C ARG A 21 10.94 -11.90 1.54
N GLU A 22 10.31 -11.01 2.33
CA GLU A 22 9.97 -11.28 3.74
C GLU A 22 9.04 -12.49 3.87
N ALA A 23 8.15 -12.72 2.89
CA ALA A 23 7.27 -13.89 2.80
C ALA A 23 7.99 -15.17 2.32
N GLY A 24 9.32 -15.15 2.13
CA GLY A 24 10.11 -16.27 1.63
C GLY A 24 9.89 -16.59 0.16
N ILE A 25 9.48 -15.59 -0.63
CA ILE A 25 9.34 -15.66 -2.08
C ILE A 25 10.50 -14.90 -2.69
N GLU A 26 11.60 -15.61 -2.94
CA GLU A 26 12.79 -15.04 -3.53
C GLU A 26 12.59 -14.83 -5.03
N VAL A 27 12.78 -13.61 -5.47
CA VAL A 27 12.68 -13.21 -6.88
C VAL A 27 14.06 -12.79 -7.36
N ASP A 28 14.52 -13.37 -8.46
CA ASP A 28 15.79 -13.00 -9.07
C ASP A 28 15.74 -11.53 -9.54
N ASP A 29 16.43 -10.65 -8.84
CA ASP A 29 16.53 -9.22 -9.16
C ASP A 29 17.53 -8.98 -10.29
N THR A 30 17.21 -9.46 -11.49
CA THR A 30 17.97 -9.15 -12.69
C THR A 30 17.40 -7.89 -13.32
N LYS A 31 18.06 -6.75 -13.02
CA LYS A 31 17.80 -5.44 -13.65
C LYS A 31 17.56 -5.58 -15.15
N ARG A 32 16.38 -5.13 -15.65
CA ARG A 32 15.92 -5.11 -17.05
C ARG A 32 15.14 -6.33 -17.57
N LYS A 33 14.56 -7.16 -16.71
CA LYS A 33 13.61 -8.18 -17.17
C LYS A 33 12.18 -7.68 -16.99
N PHE A 34 11.33 -7.91 -18.00
CA PHE A 34 9.87 -7.71 -17.88
C PHE A 34 9.21 -8.85 -17.09
N LEU A 35 9.90 -9.98 -16.96
CA LEU A 35 9.42 -11.18 -16.28
C LEU A 35 10.58 -11.83 -15.51
N SER A 36 10.37 -12.11 -14.21
CA SER A 36 11.31 -12.83 -13.34
C SER A 36 10.61 -14.01 -12.68
N ARG A 37 11.31 -15.11 -12.51
CA ARG A 37 10.78 -16.30 -11.81
C ARG A 37 11.33 -16.36 -10.40
N SER A 38 10.50 -16.84 -9.47
CA SER A 38 10.98 -17.17 -8.15
C SER A 38 11.64 -18.55 -8.13
N SER A 39 12.74 -18.65 -7.40
CA SER A 39 13.45 -19.93 -7.17
C SER A 39 12.86 -20.71 -5.98
N SER A 40 12.16 -20.02 -5.05
CA SER A 40 11.67 -20.59 -3.79
C SER A 40 10.18 -20.90 -3.77
N PHE A 41 9.42 -20.38 -4.74
CA PHE A 41 7.96 -20.55 -4.79
C PHE A 41 7.47 -20.57 -6.25
N PRO A 42 6.40 -21.31 -6.60
CA PRO A 42 5.93 -21.46 -7.98
C PRO A 42 5.20 -20.22 -8.51
N VAL A 43 5.88 -19.07 -8.48
CA VAL A 43 5.41 -17.79 -9.03
C VAL A 43 6.39 -17.18 -10.02
N GLU A 44 5.86 -16.36 -10.91
CA GLU A 44 6.64 -15.46 -11.75
C GLU A 44 6.11 -14.03 -11.59
N ILE A 45 7.01 -13.06 -11.63
CA ILE A 45 6.71 -11.65 -11.43
C ILE A 45 6.76 -10.94 -12.78
N LEU A 46 5.67 -10.29 -13.14
CA LEU A 46 5.54 -9.46 -14.34
C LEU A 46 5.64 -7.99 -13.93
N TYR A 47 6.59 -7.25 -14.55
CA TYR A 47 6.83 -5.85 -14.25
C TYR A 47 6.11 -4.95 -15.25
N LEU A 48 5.13 -4.18 -14.80
CA LEU A 48 4.29 -3.30 -15.60
C LEU A 48 4.31 -1.87 -15.06
N ARG A 49 3.67 -0.96 -15.77
CA ARG A 49 3.24 0.31 -15.20
C ARG A 49 2.08 0.04 -14.24
N ASP A 50 1.97 0.84 -13.19
CA ASP A 50 0.90 0.71 -12.19
C ASP A 50 -0.50 0.80 -12.80
N ASP A 51 -0.69 1.72 -13.74
CA ASP A 51 -1.95 1.93 -14.45
C ASP A 51 -2.34 0.78 -15.41
N ASP A 52 -1.39 -0.08 -15.82
CA ASP A 52 -1.63 -1.25 -16.67
C ASP A 52 -1.97 -2.52 -15.88
N ILE A 53 -1.64 -2.57 -14.58
CA ILE A 53 -1.78 -3.78 -13.75
C ILE A 53 -3.24 -4.26 -13.65
N PRO A 54 -4.24 -3.41 -13.36
CA PRO A 54 -5.63 -3.87 -13.27
C PRO A 54 -6.12 -4.50 -14.56
N GLN A 55 -5.80 -3.91 -15.70
CA GLN A 55 -6.18 -4.43 -17.02
C GLN A 55 -5.47 -5.76 -17.34
N ALA A 56 -4.17 -5.88 -17.01
CA ALA A 56 -3.43 -7.12 -17.22
C ALA A 56 -4.01 -8.28 -16.40
N VAL A 57 -4.50 -8.00 -15.18
CA VAL A 57 -5.15 -9.00 -14.33
C VAL A 57 -6.55 -9.33 -14.87
N GLU A 58 -7.33 -8.35 -15.28
CA GLU A 58 -8.65 -8.57 -15.86
C GLU A 58 -8.60 -9.42 -17.13
N GLN A 59 -7.62 -9.18 -18.00
CA GLN A 59 -7.41 -9.91 -19.25
C GLN A 59 -6.74 -11.28 -19.06
N GLY A 60 -6.35 -11.66 -17.83
CA GLY A 60 -5.68 -12.92 -17.54
C GLY A 60 -4.23 -12.99 -18.01
N VAL A 61 -3.62 -11.86 -18.38
CA VAL A 61 -2.17 -11.76 -18.64
C VAL A 61 -1.38 -12.02 -17.36
N ALA A 62 -1.90 -11.54 -16.23
CA ALA A 62 -1.46 -11.91 -14.89
C ALA A 62 -2.64 -12.50 -14.10
N ASP A 63 -2.35 -13.41 -13.18
CA ASP A 63 -3.35 -14.01 -12.31
C ASP A 63 -3.69 -13.10 -11.13
N LEU A 64 -2.66 -12.42 -10.62
CA LEU A 64 -2.72 -11.48 -9.51
C LEU A 64 -2.01 -10.18 -9.87
N GLY A 65 -2.32 -9.11 -9.13
CA GLY A 65 -1.59 -7.85 -9.21
C GLY A 65 -1.38 -7.23 -7.84
N ILE A 66 -0.22 -6.60 -7.62
CA ILE A 66 0.00 -5.69 -6.49
C ILE A 66 0.00 -4.28 -7.04
N VAL A 67 -0.97 -3.47 -6.61
CA VAL A 67 -1.24 -2.14 -7.17
C VAL A 67 -1.86 -1.23 -6.11
N GLY A 68 -1.79 0.08 -6.28
CA GLY A 68 -2.53 1.02 -5.43
C GLY A 68 -4.05 0.86 -5.61
N TYR A 69 -4.79 0.90 -4.51
CA TYR A 69 -6.26 0.84 -4.57
C TYR A 69 -6.87 1.97 -5.42
N ASN A 70 -6.19 3.12 -5.50
CA ASN A 70 -6.55 4.23 -6.39
C ASN A 70 -6.62 3.80 -7.87
N GLU A 71 -5.69 2.96 -8.35
CA GLU A 71 -5.72 2.46 -9.73
C GLU A 71 -6.91 1.52 -9.97
N VAL A 72 -7.26 0.71 -8.96
CA VAL A 72 -8.47 -0.12 -9.03
C VAL A 72 -9.72 0.73 -9.11
N CYS A 73 -9.79 1.81 -8.31
CA CYS A 73 -10.92 2.75 -8.35
C CYS A 73 -11.00 3.52 -9.67
N GLU A 74 -9.86 3.93 -10.21
CA GLU A 74 -9.80 4.73 -11.43
C GLU A 74 -10.10 3.91 -12.68
N ARG A 75 -9.49 2.74 -12.80
CA ARG A 75 -9.62 1.91 -14.01
C ARG A 75 -10.91 1.12 -14.04
N GLY A 76 -11.51 0.86 -12.88
CA GLY A 76 -12.65 -0.05 -12.78
C GLY A 76 -12.26 -1.47 -13.20
N GLY A 77 -13.15 -2.14 -13.91
CA GLY A 77 -12.89 -3.48 -14.43
C GLY A 77 -13.38 -4.59 -13.50
N ASN A 78 -13.22 -5.82 -13.98
CA ASN A 78 -13.71 -7.01 -13.28
C ASN A 78 -12.61 -7.68 -12.46
N VAL A 79 -11.92 -6.89 -11.63
CA VAL A 79 -10.90 -7.39 -10.69
C VAL A 79 -11.43 -7.35 -9.26
N LYS A 80 -10.98 -8.29 -8.44
CA LYS A 80 -11.34 -8.41 -7.02
C LYS A 80 -10.15 -8.04 -6.15
N VAL A 81 -10.35 -7.15 -5.18
CA VAL A 81 -9.38 -6.95 -4.10
C VAL A 81 -9.47 -8.16 -3.17
N VAL A 82 -8.39 -8.93 -3.10
CA VAL A 82 -8.33 -10.17 -2.29
C VAL A 82 -7.56 -9.99 -0.99
N ASP A 83 -6.73 -8.94 -0.89
CA ASP A 83 -6.04 -8.56 0.34
C ASP A 83 -5.61 -7.08 0.32
N ARG A 84 -5.47 -6.47 1.51
CA ARG A 84 -4.88 -5.15 1.74
C ARG A 84 -3.52 -5.34 2.37
N LEU A 85 -2.48 -4.73 1.79
CA LEU A 85 -1.10 -5.10 2.09
C LEU A 85 -0.45 -4.24 3.19
N GLY A 86 -1.11 -3.12 3.60
CA GLY A 86 -0.67 -2.29 4.72
C GLY A 86 0.57 -1.44 4.44
N PHE A 87 0.86 -1.14 3.17
CA PHE A 87 1.93 -0.21 2.77
C PHE A 87 1.46 0.67 1.60
N GLY A 88 2.29 1.65 1.20
CA GLY A 88 1.96 2.54 0.10
C GLY A 88 0.76 3.45 0.38
N ALA A 89 0.46 3.74 1.66
CA ALA A 89 -0.67 4.56 2.04
C ALA A 89 -0.60 5.97 1.41
N CYS A 90 -1.68 6.36 0.76
CA CYS A 90 -1.85 7.66 0.15
C CYS A 90 -3.33 8.02 0.07
N ARG A 91 -3.64 9.17 -0.51
CA ARG A 91 -5.00 9.58 -0.79
C ARG A 91 -5.07 10.33 -2.11
N ILE A 92 -6.21 10.32 -2.76
CA ILE A 92 -6.50 11.17 -3.92
C ILE A 92 -7.31 12.35 -3.40
N SER A 93 -6.84 13.55 -3.68
CA SER A 93 -7.41 14.76 -3.09
C SER A 93 -7.53 15.89 -4.09
N LEU A 94 -8.52 16.76 -3.86
CA LEU A 94 -8.60 18.06 -4.50
C LEU A 94 -7.68 19.04 -3.79
N ALA A 95 -6.91 19.80 -4.56
CA ALA A 95 -6.04 20.86 -4.07
C ALA A 95 -6.19 22.11 -4.95
N ILE A 96 -6.04 23.27 -4.31
CA ILE A 96 -6.20 24.58 -4.94
C ILE A 96 -4.98 25.45 -4.62
N PRO A 97 -4.74 26.56 -5.36
CA PRO A 97 -3.71 27.54 -5.00
C PRO A 97 -3.86 28.00 -3.54
N LYS A 98 -2.75 28.07 -2.81
CA LYS A 98 -2.77 28.41 -1.36
C LYS A 98 -3.38 29.78 -1.08
N ALA A 99 -3.24 30.71 -2.01
CA ALA A 99 -3.75 32.06 -1.91
C ALA A 99 -5.30 32.17 -2.07
N GLU A 100 -5.94 31.14 -2.61
CA GLU A 100 -7.39 31.13 -2.81
C GLU A 100 -8.14 30.70 -1.57
N ASP A 101 -9.30 31.32 -1.30
CA ASP A 101 -10.19 30.88 -0.24
C ASP A 101 -11.01 29.65 -0.69
N TYR A 102 -11.29 28.76 0.26
CA TYR A 102 -12.08 27.56 0.01
C TYR A 102 -13.36 27.58 0.87
N PRO A 103 -14.48 28.02 0.32
CA PRO A 103 -15.76 28.06 1.02
C PRO A 103 -16.52 26.72 1.04
N GLY A 104 -16.00 25.71 0.31
CA GLY A 104 -16.63 24.40 0.13
C GLY A 104 -16.65 23.96 -1.34
N LEU A 105 -17.35 22.87 -1.64
CA LEU A 105 -17.34 22.23 -2.95
C LEU A 105 -17.84 23.11 -4.09
N ASP A 106 -18.72 24.09 -3.81
CA ASP A 106 -19.20 25.05 -4.80
C ASP A 106 -18.11 25.89 -5.44
N TYR A 107 -16.94 26.00 -4.79
CA TYR A 107 -15.74 26.61 -5.36
C TYR A 107 -15.37 26.03 -6.72
N PHE A 108 -15.60 24.74 -6.95
CA PHE A 108 -15.21 24.06 -8.18
C PHE A 108 -16.18 24.27 -9.33
N ASN A 109 -17.37 24.87 -9.12
CA ASN A 109 -18.33 25.12 -10.21
C ASN A 109 -17.71 26.01 -11.29
N GLY A 110 -17.70 25.50 -12.53
CA GLY A 110 -17.11 26.17 -13.69
C GLY A 110 -15.57 26.16 -13.77
N LYS A 111 -14.88 25.67 -12.74
CA LYS A 111 -13.41 25.58 -12.68
C LYS A 111 -12.87 24.45 -13.56
N ARG A 112 -11.60 24.59 -13.96
CA ARG A 112 -10.83 23.54 -14.65
C ARG A 112 -10.02 22.78 -13.60
N ILE A 113 -10.14 21.47 -13.56
CA ILE A 113 -9.42 20.60 -12.62
C ILE A 113 -8.51 19.67 -13.41
N ALA A 114 -7.19 19.78 -13.21
CA ALA A 114 -6.23 18.88 -13.83
C ALA A 114 -6.11 17.60 -13.01
N THR A 115 -6.04 16.44 -13.68
CA THR A 115 -5.96 15.14 -13.00
C THR A 115 -5.43 14.02 -13.89
N SER A 116 -4.80 13.03 -13.26
CA SER A 116 -4.54 11.69 -13.83
C SER A 116 -5.63 10.66 -13.46
N TYR A 117 -6.64 11.08 -12.67
CA TYR A 117 -7.72 10.24 -12.14
C TYR A 117 -9.12 10.78 -12.55
N PRO A 118 -9.41 10.85 -13.88
CA PRO A 118 -10.65 11.49 -14.36
C PRO A 118 -11.92 10.74 -13.96
N ASN A 119 -11.89 9.42 -13.80
CA ASN A 119 -13.10 8.65 -13.51
C ASN A 119 -13.51 8.80 -12.05
N ILE A 120 -12.53 8.73 -11.12
CA ILE A 120 -12.77 9.01 -9.70
C ILE A 120 -13.31 10.44 -9.54
N LEU A 121 -12.66 11.42 -10.19
CA LEU A 121 -13.06 12.81 -10.10
C LEU A 121 -14.48 13.02 -10.62
N ARG A 122 -14.82 12.44 -11.78
CA ARG A 122 -16.16 12.55 -12.38
C ARG A 122 -17.23 12.02 -11.42
N GLY A 123 -17.04 10.81 -10.89
CA GLY A 123 -17.98 10.22 -9.93
C GLY A 123 -18.13 11.05 -8.65
N PHE A 124 -17.05 11.65 -8.16
CA PHE A 124 -17.09 12.54 -7.01
C PHE A 124 -17.87 13.83 -7.30
N LEU A 125 -17.62 14.50 -8.43
CA LEU A 125 -18.31 15.72 -8.83
C LEU A 125 -19.80 15.48 -9.04
N GLU A 126 -20.17 14.43 -9.78
CA GLU A 126 -21.57 14.03 -10.03
C GLU A 126 -22.32 13.76 -8.71
N LYS A 127 -21.71 12.99 -7.80
CA LYS A 127 -22.32 12.67 -6.50
C LYS A 127 -22.61 13.92 -5.65
N ASN A 128 -21.79 14.97 -5.80
CA ASN A 128 -21.90 16.21 -5.03
C ASN A 128 -22.59 17.34 -5.79
N GLY A 129 -23.08 17.12 -7.01
CA GLY A 129 -23.78 18.12 -7.81
C GLY A 129 -22.89 19.27 -8.29
N VAL A 130 -21.57 19.03 -8.41
CA VAL A 130 -20.58 20.04 -8.81
C VAL A 130 -20.33 19.94 -10.32
N SER A 131 -20.37 21.07 -11.02
CA SER A 131 -20.09 21.16 -12.45
C SER A 131 -18.71 21.78 -12.70
N ALA A 132 -17.70 20.96 -12.99
CA ALA A 132 -16.35 21.38 -13.30
C ALA A 132 -15.86 20.79 -14.63
N ARG A 133 -14.82 21.39 -15.22
CA ARG A 133 -14.16 20.89 -16.43
C ARG A 133 -12.96 20.03 -16.01
N ILE A 134 -12.92 18.77 -16.45
CA ILE A 134 -11.83 17.83 -16.16
C ILE A 134 -10.79 17.93 -17.27
N ASN A 135 -9.57 18.32 -16.92
CA ASN A 135 -8.42 18.34 -17.81
C ASN A 135 -7.53 17.13 -17.49
N VAL A 136 -7.56 16.13 -18.35
CA VAL A 136 -6.75 14.90 -18.17
C VAL A 136 -5.32 15.16 -18.57
N ILE A 137 -4.37 14.91 -17.64
CA ILE A 137 -2.93 14.99 -17.89
C ILE A 137 -2.24 13.77 -17.27
N ALA A 138 -1.19 13.29 -17.95
CA ALA A 138 -0.49 12.05 -17.57
C ALA A 138 0.78 12.33 -16.75
N GLY A 139 0.66 13.00 -15.61
CA GLY A 139 1.76 13.32 -14.71
C GLY A 139 2.05 14.81 -14.58
N SER A 140 2.84 15.17 -13.58
CA SER A 140 3.15 16.57 -13.21
C SER A 140 1.88 17.43 -13.05
N VAL A 141 0.85 16.85 -12.46
CA VAL A 141 -0.46 17.47 -12.26
C VAL A 141 -0.33 18.72 -11.38
N GLU A 142 0.58 18.69 -10.42
CA GLU A 142 0.82 19.74 -9.42
C GLU A 142 1.30 21.07 -10.02
N ILE A 143 1.88 21.06 -11.21
CA ILE A 143 2.32 22.31 -11.87
C ILE A 143 1.22 22.97 -12.70
N ALA A 144 0.13 22.28 -13.02
CA ALA A 144 -0.90 22.73 -13.93
C ALA A 144 -1.52 24.09 -13.56
N PRO A 145 -1.82 24.41 -12.29
CA PRO A 145 -2.31 25.72 -11.92
C PRO A 145 -1.28 26.83 -12.15
N THR A 146 -0.02 26.59 -11.85
CA THR A 146 1.06 27.59 -11.99
C THR A 146 1.28 28.00 -13.44
N VAL A 147 1.09 27.07 -14.39
CA VAL A 147 1.24 27.36 -15.84
C VAL A 147 -0.09 27.74 -16.51
N GLY A 148 -1.17 27.92 -15.73
CA GLY A 148 -2.48 28.36 -16.25
C GLY A 148 -3.28 27.28 -16.98
N MET A 149 -2.91 26.01 -16.89
CA MET A 149 -3.64 24.88 -17.51
C MET A 149 -4.89 24.51 -16.73
N SER A 150 -4.94 24.79 -15.42
CA SER A 150 -6.11 24.51 -14.58
C SER A 150 -6.21 25.51 -13.44
N ASP A 151 -7.35 25.50 -12.77
CA ASP A 151 -7.63 26.35 -11.61
C ASP A 151 -7.44 25.55 -10.29
N ALA A 152 -7.50 24.23 -10.39
CA ALA A 152 -7.32 23.29 -9.30
C ALA A 152 -6.72 21.98 -9.82
N ILE A 153 -6.32 21.10 -8.91
CA ILE A 153 -5.87 19.75 -9.24
C ILE A 153 -6.63 18.70 -8.43
N PHE A 154 -6.67 17.50 -8.98
CA PHE A 154 -7.11 16.30 -8.30
C PHE A 154 -6.05 15.21 -8.51
N ASP A 155 -5.28 14.91 -7.47
CA ASP A 155 -4.11 14.06 -7.62
C ASP A 155 -3.78 13.28 -6.33
N ILE A 156 -2.82 12.36 -6.47
CA ILE A 156 -2.32 11.55 -5.38
C ILE A 156 -1.51 12.39 -4.39
N VAL A 157 -1.82 12.22 -3.10
CA VAL A 157 -1.14 12.91 -2.00
C VAL A 157 -0.68 11.87 -0.99
N SER A 158 0.61 11.78 -0.77
CA SER A 158 1.20 10.98 0.32
C SER A 158 1.43 11.86 1.55
N SER A 159 2.56 12.56 1.63
CA SER A 159 2.87 13.49 2.72
C SER A 159 2.33 14.91 2.52
N GLY A 160 2.00 15.27 1.28
CA GLY A 160 1.60 16.63 0.89
C GLY A 160 2.75 17.59 0.61
N GLY A 161 4.01 17.16 0.75
CA GLY A 161 5.18 18.00 0.50
C GLY A 161 5.20 18.59 -0.91
N THR A 162 4.88 17.80 -1.93
CA THR A 162 4.82 18.24 -3.34
C THR A 162 3.76 19.34 -3.55
N LEU A 163 2.60 19.23 -2.91
CA LEU A 163 1.58 20.29 -2.98
C LEU A 163 2.10 21.60 -2.42
N VAL A 164 2.67 21.55 -1.21
CA VAL A 164 3.20 22.75 -0.55
C VAL A 164 4.30 23.41 -1.38
N SER A 165 5.22 22.62 -1.95
CA SER A 165 6.32 23.13 -2.79
C SER A 165 5.83 23.79 -4.07
N ASN A 166 4.64 23.42 -4.57
CA ASN A 166 4.01 24.03 -5.75
C ASN A 166 2.95 25.10 -5.39
N GLY A 167 2.94 25.58 -4.14
CA GLY A 167 2.04 26.64 -3.71
C GLY A 167 0.57 26.23 -3.63
N LEU A 168 0.30 24.94 -3.45
CA LEU A 168 -1.04 24.37 -3.34
C LEU A 168 -1.39 24.01 -1.90
N LYS A 169 -2.67 23.97 -1.60
CA LYS A 169 -3.25 23.41 -0.36
C LYS A 169 -4.30 22.36 -0.69
N GLU A 170 -4.25 21.26 0.06
CA GLU A 170 -5.25 20.20 0.02
C GLU A 170 -6.54 20.71 0.67
N VAL A 171 -7.68 20.48 0.01
CA VAL A 171 -8.99 20.94 0.51
C VAL A 171 -10.00 19.82 0.68
N GLU A 172 -10.01 18.80 -0.19
CA GLU A 172 -10.91 17.66 -0.07
C GLU A 172 -10.16 16.35 -0.28
N LYS A 173 -10.36 15.39 0.63
CA LYS A 173 -9.83 14.02 0.55
C LYS A 173 -10.93 13.10 0.04
N VAL A 174 -10.76 12.54 -1.15
CA VAL A 174 -11.82 11.81 -1.84
C VAL A 174 -11.65 10.29 -1.74
N VAL A 175 -10.45 9.77 -1.96
CA VAL A 175 -10.17 8.33 -1.88
C VAL A 175 -8.94 8.11 -1.00
N PHE A 176 -9.06 7.24 0.00
CA PHE A 176 -7.92 6.71 0.73
C PHE A 176 -7.45 5.43 0.06
N SER A 177 -6.16 5.33 -0.21
CA SER A 177 -5.54 4.25 -0.94
C SER A 177 -4.34 3.69 -0.20
N GLU A 178 -4.12 2.41 -0.42
CA GLU A 178 -2.94 1.65 -0.03
C GLU A 178 -2.67 0.58 -1.09
N ALA A 179 -1.54 -0.10 -0.99
CA ALA A 179 -1.26 -1.27 -1.82
C ALA A 179 -2.28 -2.38 -1.55
N VAL A 180 -2.83 -2.95 -2.62
CA VAL A 180 -3.75 -4.08 -2.57
C VAL A 180 -3.28 -5.21 -3.47
N LEU A 181 -3.59 -6.44 -3.06
CA LEU A 181 -3.50 -7.61 -3.91
C LEU A 181 -4.83 -7.76 -4.63
N ILE A 182 -4.80 -7.77 -5.96
CA ILE A 182 -5.98 -7.99 -6.80
C ILE A 182 -5.88 -9.33 -7.53
N SER A 183 -7.03 -9.89 -7.86
CA SER A 183 -7.17 -11.12 -8.65
C SER A 183 -8.16 -10.91 -9.78
N GLY A 184 -7.91 -11.56 -10.92
CA GLY A 184 -8.88 -11.70 -11.98
C GLY A 184 -10.02 -12.68 -11.62
N GLY A 185 -10.95 -12.88 -12.55
CA GLY A 185 -12.23 -13.57 -12.27
C GLY A 185 -12.09 -15.01 -11.80
N ASN A 186 -11.51 -15.92 -12.59
CA ASN A 186 -11.50 -17.35 -12.31
C ASN A 186 -10.08 -17.91 -12.28
N LEU A 187 -9.55 -18.13 -11.09
CA LEU A 187 -8.34 -18.92 -10.89
C LEU A 187 -8.70 -20.41 -10.88
N SER A 188 -7.81 -21.25 -11.43
CA SER A 188 -7.93 -22.70 -11.23
C SER A 188 -7.74 -23.08 -9.75
N ASP A 189 -8.20 -24.28 -9.35
CA ASP A 189 -8.05 -24.76 -7.97
C ASP A 189 -6.58 -24.76 -7.51
N GLU A 190 -5.65 -25.10 -8.40
CA GLU A 190 -4.21 -25.06 -8.13
C GLU A 190 -3.74 -23.63 -7.83
N LYS A 191 -4.15 -22.66 -8.65
CA LYS A 191 -3.76 -21.26 -8.48
C LYS A 191 -4.43 -20.64 -7.25
N THR A 192 -5.66 -21.04 -6.95
CA THR A 192 -6.34 -20.63 -5.73
C THR A 192 -5.62 -21.11 -4.47
N LYS A 193 -5.14 -22.36 -4.45
CA LYS A 193 -4.30 -22.87 -3.34
C LYS A 193 -3.00 -22.07 -3.18
N LEU A 194 -2.36 -21.70 -4.28
CA LEU A 194 -1.15 -20.85 -4.23
C LEU A 194 -1.48 -19.44 -3.72
N LEU A 195 -2.59 -18.85 -4.13
CA LEU A 195 -3.04 -17.56 -3.61
C LEU A 195 -3.25 -17.60 -2.09
N GLU A 196 -3.92 -18.63 -1.57
CA GLU A 196 -4.13 -18.75 -0.12
C GLU A 196 -2.82 -18.94 0.65
N GLN A 197 -1.85 -19.66 0.08
CA GLN A 197 -0.51 -19.76 0.67
C GLN A 197 0.22 -18.40 0.68
N ILE A 198 0.11 -17.62 -0.38
CA ILE A 198 0.68 -16.26 -0.45
C ILE A 198 0.04 -15.36 0.61
N LYS A 199 -1.29 -15.34 0.68
CA LYS A 199 -2.02 -14.55 1.69
C LYS A 199 -1.62 -14.93 3.10
N PHE A 200 -1.52 -16.23 3.39
CA PHE A 200 -1.07 -16.71 4.69
C PHE A 200 0.33 -16.18 5.04
N ARG A 201 1.28 -16.23 4.10
CA ARG A 201 2.64 -15.72 4.29
C ARG A 201 2.67 -14.19 4.45
N PHE A 202 1.89 -13.46 3.65
CA PHE A 202 1.77 -12.01 3.76
C PHE A 202 1.17 -11.60 5.12
N ASN A 203 0.18 -12.32 5.60
CA ASN A 203 -0.39 -12.10 6.93
C ASN A 203 0.67 -12.31 8.02
N ALA A 204 1.44 -13.41 7.95
CA ALA A 204 2.50 -13.68 8.91
C ALA A 204 3.55 -12.56 8.95
N VAL A 205 3.93 -12.02 7.78
CA VAL A 205 4.84 -10.85 7.68
C VAL A 205 4.20 -9.63 8.34
N ARG A 206 2.94 -9.31 8.02
CA ARG A 206 2.24 -8.14 8.60
C ARG A 206 2.11 -8.25 10.11
N ASP A 207 1.73 -9.42 10.61
CA ASP A 207 1.55 -9.67 12.05
C ASP A 207 2.86 -9.61 12.83
N SER A 208 4.00 -9.83 12.17
CA SER A 208 5.34 -9.71 12.77
C SER A 208 5.87 -8.27 12.79
N ARG A 209 5.33 -7.39 11.94
CA ARG A 209 5.78 -5.98 11.87
C ARG A 209 5.48 -5.25 13.17
N GLY A 210 6.46 -4.46 13.63
CA GLY A 210 6.36 -3.74 14.90
C GLY A 210 6.42 -4.65 16.13
N LYS A 211 6.77 -5.95 15.96
CA LYS A 211 7.02 -6.88 17.05
C LYS A 211 8.51 -7.11 17.23
N LYS A 212 8.92 -7.25 18.48
CA LYS A 212 10.30 -7.62 18.86
C LYS A 212 10.26 -8.88 19.70
N TYR A 213 11.25 -9.74 19.49
CA TYR A 213 11.51 -10.86 20.38
C TYR A 213 12.51 -10.40 21.44
N LEU A 214 12.02 -10.26 22.68
CA LEU A 214 12.81 -9.87 23.82
C LEU A 214 13.29 -11.13 24.53
N LEU A 215 14.58 -11.21 24.77
CA LEU A 215 15.22 -12.20 25.62
C LEU A 215 16.03 -11.46 26.70
N MET A 216 15.76 -11.76 27.95
CA MET A 216 16.52 -11.20 29.07
C MET A 216 16.78 -12.25 30.11
N ASN A 217 17.97 -12.19 30.77
CA ASN A 217 18.29 -12.99 31.94
C ASN A 217 18.05 -12.14 33.18
N ILE A 218 17.23 -12.64 34.10
CA ILE A 218 16.80 -11.91 35.30
C ILE A 218 16.87 -12.79 36.53
N PRO A 219 17.09 -12.22 37.72
CA PRO A 219 16.97 -12.96 38.98
C PRO A 219 15.54 -13.46 39.17
N ASP A 220 15.38 -14.65 39.76
CA ASP A 220 14.07 -15.31 39.90
C ASP A 220 13.08 -14.47 40.73
N ASP A 221 13.58 -13.70 41.71
CA ASP A 221 12.78 -12.82 42.57
C ASP A 221 12.29 -11.56 41.84
N ARG A 222 12.74 -11.29 40.59
CA ARG A 222 12.34 -10.13 39.78
C ARG A 222 11.49 -10.50 38.57
N ILE A 223 11.13 -11.78 38.40
CA ILE A 223 10.35 -12.25 37.24
C ILE A 223 9.00 -11.56 37.17
N GLU A 224 8.28 -11.46 38.29
CA GLU A 224 6.95 -10.84 38.33
C GLU A 224 7.01 -9.36 37.98
N ASP A 225 7.98 -8.62 38.52
CA ASP A 225 8.20 -7.20 38.21
C ASP A 225 8.48 -7.02 36.69
N ALA A 226 9.33 -7.86 36.12
CA ALA A 226 9.66 -7.79 34.70
C ALA A 226 8.44 -8.07 33.80
N ILE A 227 7.58 -9.03 34.15
CA ILE A 227 6.36 -9.36 33.42
C ILE A 227 5.36 -8.20 33.46
N GLN A 228 5.29 -7.46 34.56
CA GLN A 228 4.43 -6.28 34.69
C GLN A 228 4.91 -5.11 33.82
N ILE A 229 6.23 -4.91 33.70
CA ILE A 229 6.82 -3.82 32.91
C ILE A 229 6.76 -4.14 31.41
N VAL A 230 7.03 -5.40 31.03
CA VAL A 230 7.09 -5.82 29.63
C VAL A 230 6.07 -6.94 29.40
N PRO A 231 4.78 -6.59 29.22
CA PRO A 231 3.75 -7.58 29.02
C PRO A 231 3.92 -8.27 27.68
N ALA A 232 3.93 -9.60 27.71
CA ALA A 232 3.96 -10.43 26.51
C ALA A 232 2.62 -10.36 25.75
N MET A 233 2.62 -10.62 24.44
CA MET A 233 1.38 -10.73 23.62
C MET A 233 0.36 -11.74 24.20
N ARG A 234 0.84 -12.82 24.88
CA ARG A 234 0.01 -13.78 25.61
C ARG A 234 0.59 -14.05 26.98
N SER A 235 1.71 -14.80 27.01
CA SER A 235 2.43 -15.15 28.23
C SER A 235 3.90 -15.26 27.90
N PRO A 236 4.80 -14.74 28.75
CA PRO A 236 6.23 -14.95 28.54
C PRO A 236 6.60 -16.41 28.82
N THR A 237 7.67 -16.87 28.20
CA THR A 237 8.31 -18.15 28.53
C THR A 237 9.43 -17.88 29.52
N VAL A 238 9.44 -18.60 30.64
CA VAL A 238 10.49 -18.49 31.64
C VAL A 238 11.24 -19.82 31.69
N LEU A 239 12.57 -19.79 31.53
CA LEU A 239 13.44 -20.95 31.51
C LEU A 239 14.52 -20.77 32.58
N PRO A 240 14.69 -21.73 33.53
CA PRO A 240 15.78 -21.69 34.49
C PRO A 240 17.14 -21.69 33.79
N LEU A 241 18.07 -20.88 34.27
CA LEU A 241 19.46 -20.89 33.81
C LEU A 241 20.31 -21.90 34.57
N ALA A 242 21.46 -22.23 34.03
CA ALA A 242 22.47 -23.07 34.74
C ALA A 242 22.94 -22.41 36.04
N GLN A 243 22.90 -21.08 36.11
CA GLN A 243 23.17 -20.34 37.35
C GLN A 243 21.92 -20.36 38.22
N SER A 244 22.00 -20.95 39.40
CA SER A 244 20.89 -21.00 40.35
C SER A 244 20.41 -19.60 40.76
N GLY A 245 19.08 -19.42 40.85
CA GLY A 245 18.44 -18.15 41.19
C GLY A 245 18.29 -17.17 40.00
N TRP A 246 18.55 -17.63 38.78
CA TRP A 246 18.40 -16.86 37.57
C TRP A 246 17.58 -17.60 36.50
N SER A 247 16.76 -16.88 35.81
CA SER A 247 15.96 -17.39 34.70
C SER A 247 16.12 -16.52 33.45
N SER A 248 15.91 -17.14 32.28
CA SER A 248 15.77 -16.44 31.00
C SER A 248 14.29 -16.23 30.71
N LEU A 249 13.87 -14.96 30.54
CA LEU A 249 12.54 -14.57 30.16
C LEU A 249 12.52 -14.26 28.68
N HIS A 250 11.62 -14.92 27.95
CA HIS A 250 11.41 -14.74 26.52
C HIS A 250 10.01 -14.20 26.28
N SER A 251 9.90 -13.13 25.49
CA SER A 251 8.62 -12.48 25.21
C SER A 251 8.59 -11.90 23.81
N VAL A 252 7.42 -11.96 23.16
CA VAL A 252 7.15 -11.16 21.98
C VAL A 252 6.37 -9.93 22.42
N VAL A 253 6.88 -8.76 22.10
CA VAL A 253 6.36 -7.48 22.55
C VAL A 253 6.19 -6.52 21.37
N ASP A 254 5.31 -5.55 21.51
CA ASP A 254 5.24 -4.43 20.57
C ASP A 254 6.50 -3.56 20.72
N GLU A 255 7.07 -3.12 19.59
CA GLU A 255 8.26 -2.25 19.59
C GLU A 255 8.03 -0.94 20.36
N SER A 256 6.78 -0.48 20.43
CA SER A 256 6.39 0.73 21.17
C SER A 256 6.50 0.57 22.70
N VAL A 257 6.68 -0.65 23.19
CA VAL A 257 6.80 -0.97 24.64
C VAL A 257 8.27 -0.93 25.08
N LEU A 258 9.21 -1.00 24.14
CA LEU A 258 10.66 -0.95 24.37
C LEU A 258 11.20 0.48 24.25
#